data_3c20cea64d7641814de309d034b73c72
#
_entry.id   3c20cea64d7641814de309d034b73c72
#
_cell.length_a   1.000
_cell.length_b   1.000
_cell.length_c   1.000
_cell.angle_alpha   90.00
_cell.angle_beta   90.00
_cell.angle_gamma   90.00
#
_symmetry.space_group_name_H-M   'P 1'
#
loop_
_entity.id
_entity.type
_entity.pdbx_description
1 polymer ?
#
loop_
_entity_poly.entity_id
_entity_poly.type
_entity_poly.pdbx_seq_one_letter_code
_entity_poly.pdbx_strand_id
1 'polypeptide(L)' 'MFALVESGSITQMPKGNKGITLNSVQYPASIYTLWSEAERNAIGIYTVE' A
#
# COMPACT_ATOMS: atom_id res chain seq x y z
N MET A 1 -6.56 5.07 -6.37
CA MET A 1 -5.34 4.38 -6.82
C MET A 1 -4.30 4.48 -5.71
N PHE A 2 -3.51 3.45 -5.54
CA PHE A 2 -2.51 3.40 -4.47
C PHE A 2 -1.12 3.29 -5.04
N ALA A 3 -0.14 3.81 -4.32
CA ALA A 3 1.26 3.71 -4.72
C ALA A 3 2.09 3.29 -3.51
N LEU A 4 2.99 2.35 -3.70
CA LEU A 4 3.96 1.96 -2.69
C LEU A 4 5.20 2.82 -2.86
N VAL A 5 5.52 3.57 -1.82
CA VAL A 5 6.69 4.46 -1.82
C VAL A 5 7.75 3.87 -0.91
N GLU A 6 8.94 3.65 -1.47
CA GLU A 6 10.10 3.20 -0.72
C GLU A 6 11.26 4.16 -0.98
N SER A 7 11.90 4.61 0.09
CA SER A 7 13.04 5.54 -0.01
C SER A 7 12.74 6.78 -0.86
N GLY A 8 11.50 7.27 -0.78
CA GLY A 8 11.09 8.46 -1.53
C GLY A 8 10.73 8.20 -2.98
N SER A 9 10.72 6.95 -3.42
CA SER A 9 10.38 6.60 -4.80
C SER A 9 9.22 5.62 -4.85
N ILE A 10 8.37 5.75 -5.86
CA ILE A 10 7.28 4.81 -6.09
C ILE A 10 7.88 3.55 -6.71
N THR A 11 7.76 2.42 -6.01
CA THR A 11 8.28 1.15 -6.47
C THR A 11 7.21 0.24 -7.05
N GLN A 12 5.96 0.39 -6.63
CA GLN A 12 4.83 -0.37 -7.13
C GLN A 12 3.59 0.49 -7.09
N MET A 13 2.62 0.14 -7.93
CA MET A 13 1.29 0.75 -7.89
C MET A 13 0.26 -0.35 -7.69
N PRO A 14 0.05 -0.79 -6.44
CA PRO A 14 -0.88 -1.88 -6.18
C PRO A 14 -2.31 -1.51 -6.54
N LYS A 15 -3.02 -2.48 -7.07
CA LYS A 15 -4.45 -2.34 -7.33
C LYS A 15 -5.20 -2.65 -6.05
N GLY A 16 -6.27 -1.93 -5.79
CA GLY A 16 -7.04 -2.08 -4.56
C GLY A 16 -7.77 -3.41 -4.39
N ASN A 17 -7.60 -4.34 -5.31
CA ASN A 17 -8.27 -5.65 -5.26
C ASN A 17 -7.30 -6.82 -5.04
N LYS A 18 -6.04 -6.55 -4.83
CA LYS A 18 -5.04 -7.60 -4.59
C LYS A 18 -4.16 -7.22 -3.41
N GLY A 19 -3.76 -8.25 -2.64
CA GLY A 19 -2.83 -8.04 -1.56
C GLY A 19 -1.44 -7.66 -2.07
N ILE A 20 -0.57 -7.31 -1.15
CA ILE A 20 0.80 -6.91 -1.48
C ILE A 20 1.76 -7.52 -0.46
N THR A 21 2.97 -7.84 -0.90
CA THR A 21 4.02 -8.33 -0.01
C THR A 21 5.07 -7.24 0.18
N LEU A 22 5.33 -6.89 1.43
CA LEU A 22 6.31 -5.88 1.80
C LEU A 22 7.24 -6.46 2.86
N ASN A 23 8.56 -6.38 2.61
CA ASN A 23 9.57 -6.87 3.56
C ASN A 23 9.27 -8.29 4.05
N SER A 24 8.88 -9.17 3.13
CA SER A 24 8.49 -10.56 3.42
C SER A 24 7.21 -10.71 4.26
N VAL A 25 6.44 -9.64 4.42
CA VAL A 25 5.16 -9.66 5.11
C VAL A 25 4.05 -9.54 4.07
N GLN A 26 3.12 -10.49 4.07
CA GLN A 26 1.98 -10.45 3.16
C GLN A 26 0.84 -9.65 3.77
N TYR A 27 0.35 -8.68 3.03
CA TYR A 27 -0.81 -7.88 3.42
C TYR A 27 -1.99 -8.24 2.53
N PRO A 28 -3.18 -8.44 3.11
CA PRO A 28 -4.37 -8.74 2.32
C PRO A 28 -4.89 -7.49 1.61
N ALA A 29 -5.72 -7.68 0.59
CA ALA A 29 -6.33 -6.57 -0.13
C ALA A 29 -7.23 -5.70 0.77
N SER A 30 -7.67 -6.23 1.89
CA SER A 30 -8.52 -5.48 2.83
C SER A 30 -7.82 -4.24 3.41
N ILE A 31 -6.50 -4.15 3.34
CA ILE A 31 -5.80 -2.96 3.80
C ILE A 31 -6.22 -1.71 3.02
N TYR A 32 -6.66 -1.89 1.78
CA TYR A 32 -7.07 -0.76 0.94
C TYR A 32 -8.47 -0.25 1.26
N THR A 33 -9.26 -1.05 1.95
CA THR A 33 -10.65 -0.71 2.27
C THR A 33 -10.90 -0.56 3.77
N LEU A 34 -10.24 -1.37 4.60
CA LEU A 34 -10.47 -1.39 6.04
C LEU A 34 -9.48 -0.52 6.83
N TRP A 35 -8.27 -0.36 6.33
CA TRP A 35 -7.28 0.46 7.01
C TRP A 35 -7.52 1.94 6.72
N SER A 36 -7.21 2.78 7.71
CA SER A 36 -7.21 4.22 7.50
C SER A 36 -6.02 4.62 6.63
N GLU A 37 -6.08 5.82 6.07
CA GLU A 37 -4.98 6.35 5.28
C GLU A 37 -3.69 6.42 6.10
N ALA A 38 -3.79 6.80 7.37
CA ALA A 38 -2.62 6.88 8.25
C ALA A 38 -1.97 5.51 8.42
N GLU A 39 -2.78 4.46 8.53
CA GLU A 39 -2.25 3.10 8.66
C GLU A 39 -1.55 2.65 7.38
N ARG A 40 -2.14 2.94 6.22
CA ARG A 40 -1.50 2.62 4.95
C ARG A 40 -0.20 3.40 4.75
N ASN A 41 -0.20 4.67 5.10
CA ASN A 41 1.00 5.50 4.98
C ASN A 41 2.14 4.98 5.86
N ALA A 42 1.80 4.39 7.00
CA ALA A 42 2.82 3.86 7.92
C ALA A 42 3.62 2.71 7.29
N ILE A 43 3.05 1.99 6.33
CA ILE A 43 3.75 0.92 5.62
C ILE A 43 4.22 1.35 4.24
N GLY A 44 4.05 2.61 3.89
CA GLY A 44 4.54 3.18 2.63
C GLY A 44 3.52 3.23 1.51
N ILE A 45 2.26 2.90 1.76
CA ILE A 45 1.22 2.96 0.74
C ILE A 45 0.48 4.29 0.85
N TYR A 46 0.44 5.01 -0.26
CA TYR A 46 -0.20 6.32 -0.33
C TYR A 46 -1.30 6.30 -1.38
N THR A 47 -2.31 7.13 -1.18
CA THR A 47 -3.39 7.31 -2.15
C THR A 47 -2.94 8.29 -3.22
N VAL A 48 -3.07 7.88 -4.48
CA VAL A 48 -2.73 8.70 -5.64
C VAL A 48 -3.98 8.86 -6.50
N GLU A 49 -4.23 10.06 -6.94
CA GLU A 49 -5.34 10.32 -7.86
C GLU A 49 -4.92 10.28 -9.32
#